data_d49e0c3ef6e29d3f1b567386fbca6d84
#
_entry.id   d49e0c3ef6e29d3f1b567386fbca6d84
#
_cell.length_a   1.000
_cell.length_b   1.000
_cell.length_c   1.000
_cell.angle_alpha   90.00
_cell.angle_beta   90.00
_cell.angle_gamma   90.00
#
_symmetry.space_group_name_H-M   'P 1'
#
loop_
_entity.id
_entity.type
_entity.pdbx_description
1 polymer ?
#
loop_
_entity_poly.entity_id
_entity_poly.type
_entity_poly.pdbx_seq_one_letter_code
_entity_poly.pdbx_strand_id
1 'polypeptide(L)'
;MKHLLKKHRMLSVGIFLAAVLSIIYAAILSPAGKSTGSFSEFCTTLFREEMKSNTMNLHFTLKDPKAAGIDSYEITLGSLSGDSPHNQARQLKKLSEELKKYSHRSLKGRDRLTCRLLSDYISRQQNLAAYPYYDEPLTPSGGVTSQLPVLLAEYTFRNTKDIKDYLGLLSQMDTYFSGILDYEQKKADAGLFMSDEACLKVIEGCEVFTEHPDDNFLIDTFSNRLNAMDWLTDTQKNAYLKQHSKVLSDHVIPAYSQMIKGLTMLLGRGHNNWGLCNFPEGKAYYEAVVSADTGCDDSVEDLFSQITKARREDLTFCQNLLEKNPKLASQSPKPDAALKEENTMLSRLQKEILTDFPAPPQTEVEICQIGRAHV
;
A
#
# COMPACT_ATOMS: atom_id res chain seq x y z
N MET A 1 -10.27 -15.65 -12.74
CA MET A 1 -9.47 -14.57 -13.35
C MET A 1 -9.99 -13.16 -13.03
N LYS A 2 -11.31 -12.91 -12.91
CA LYS A 2 -11.85 -11.59 -12.46
C LYS A 2 -11.55 -11.24 -10.98
N HIS A 3 -11.28 -12.22 -10.12
CA HIS A 3 -10.94 -12.02 -8.69
C HIS A 3 -9.48 -11.63 -8.40
N LEU A 4 -8.55 -11.94 -9.29
CA LEU A 4 -7.13 -11.60 -9.08
C LEU A 4 -6.80 -10.12 -9.37
N LEU A 5 -7.53 -9.48 -10.26
CA LEU A 5 -7.28 -8.07 -10.63
C LEU A 5 -7.78 -7.06 -9.57
N LYS A 6 -8.72 -7.46 -8.69
CA LYS A 6 -9.22 -6.59 -7.61
C LYS A 6 -8.28 -6.52 -6.38
N LYS A 7 -7.43 -7.53 -6.18
CA LYS A 7 -6.59 -7.67 -4.99
C LYS A 7 -5.35 -6.75 -4.98
N HIS A 8 -5.05 -6.08 -6.10
CA HIS A 8 -3.80 -5.34 -6.26
C HIS A 8 -3.93 -3.81 -6.15
N ARG A 9 -5.11 -3.25 -5.99
CA ARG A 9 -5.32 -1.81 -6.17
C ARG A 9 -4.84 -0.94 -5.00
N MET A 10 -4.95 -1.39 -3.76
CA MET A 10 -4.39 -0.66 -2.60
C MET A 10 -2.96 -1.08 -2.31
N LEU A 11 -2.62 -2.35 -2.61
CA LEU A 11 -1.22 -2.78 -2.60
C LEU A 11 -0.42 -2.03 -3.67
N SER A 12 -1.02 -1.70 -4.83
CA SER A 12 -0.33 -0.98 -5.90
C SER A 12 -0.05 0.48 -5.55
N VAL A 13 -0.93 1.19 -4.89
CA VAL A 13 -0.66 2.57 -4.44
C VAL A 13 0.40 2.59 -3.34
N GLY A 14 0.30 1.70 -2.35
CA GLY A 14 1.34 1.53 -1.33
C GLY A 14 2.67 1.02 -1.90
N ILE A 15 2.63 0.03 -2.82
CA ILE A 15 3.81 -0.53 -3.48
C ILE A 15 4.39 0.46 -4.50
N PHE A 16 3.57 1.23 -5.21
CA PHE A 16 4.06 2.24 -6.15
C PHE A 16 4.65 3.45 -5.41
N LEU A 17 4.03 3.90 -4.33
CA LEU A 17 4.63 4.90 -3.43
C LEU A 17 5.94 4.35 -2.83
N ALA A 18 5.95 3.12 -2.35
CA ALA A 18 7.16 2.44 -1.88
C ALA A 18 8.21 2.25 -2.99
N ALA A 19 7.81 1.99 -4.24
CA ALA A 19 8.72 1.87 -5.38
C ALA A 19 9.34 3.23 -5.77
N VAL A 20 8.55 4.31 -5.82
CA VAL A 20 9.07 5.67 -6.04
C VAL A 20 9.97 6.10 -4.89
N LEU A 21 9.58 5.80 -3.65
CA LEU A 21 10.39 6.06 -2.46
C LEU A 21 11.65 5.19 -2.43
N SER A 22 11.60 3.94 -2.90
CA SER A 22 12.77 3.07 -3.05
C SER A 22 13.75 3.58 -4.11
N ILE A 23 13.24 4.17 -5.20
CA ILE A 23 14.06 4.82 -6.22
C ILE A 23 14.74 6.07 -5.64
N ILE A 24 14.02 6.87 -4.86
CA ILE A 24 14.56 8.03 -4.16
C ILE A 24 15.61 7.59 -3.12
N TYR A 25 15.31 6.55 -2.34
CA TYR A 25 16.22 5.97 -1.34
C TYR A 25 17.47 5.36 -1.97
N ALA A 26 17.33 4.59 -3.05
CA ALA A 26 18.46 4.06 -3.80
C ALA A 26 19.31 5.17 -4.45
N ALA A 27 18.68 6.30 -4.83
CA ALA A 27 19.39 7.47 -5.31
C ALA A 27 20.22 8.16 -4.21
N ILE A 28 19.75 8.13 -2.96
CA ILE A 28 20.42 8.73 -1.80
C ILE A 28 21.61 7.89 -1.32
N LEU A 29 21.47 6.54 -1.30
CA LEU A 29 22.47 5.63 -0.74
C LEU A 29 23.59 5.21 -1.69
N SER A 30 23.50 5.51 -2.99
CA SER A 30 24.50 5.06 -3.96
C SER A 30 25.71 6.00 -4.04
N PRO A 31 26.94 5.52 -3.90
CA PRO A 31 28.14 6.37 -3.86
C PRO A 31 28.59 6.95 -5.22
N ALA A 32 27.81 6.79 -6.28
CA ALA A 32 28.19 7.19 -7.64
C ALA A 32 27.57 8.53 -8.04
N GLY A 33 28.35 9.58 -7.92
CA GLY A 33 28.11 10.88 -8.52
C GLY A 33 27.81 11.98 -7.49
N LYS A 34 28.63 13.03 -7.46
CA LYS A 34 28.36 14.25 -6.68
C LYS A 34 27.07 14.89 -7.17
N SER A 35 26.00 14.71 -6.39
CA SER A 35 24.74 15.45 -6.51
C SER A 35 25.02 16.96 -6.31
N THR A 36 24.29 17.82 -6.97
CA THR A 36 24.22 19.23 -6.57
C THR A 36 23.57 19.28 -5.20
N GLY A 37 24.31 19.64 -4.14
CA GLY A 37 23.95 19.46 -2.73
C GLY A 37 22.51 19.85 -2.38
N SER A 38 21.97 20.90 -3.00
CA SER A 38 20.61 21.36 -2.77
C SER A 38 19.49 20.44 -3.27
N PHE A 39 19.64 19.75 -4.40
CA PHE A 39 18.62 18.83 -4.93
C PHE A 39 18.61 17.53 -4.12
N SER A 40 19.76 17.02 -3.75
CA SER A 40 19.88 15.84 -2.87
C SER A 40 19.29 16.10 -1.49
N GLU A 41 19.53 17.27 -0.91
CA GLU A 41 18.93 17.69 0.37
C GLU A 41 17.40 17.77 0.25
N PHE A 42 16.89 18.35 -0.83
CA PHE A 42 15.45 18.39 -1.08
C PHE A 42 14.84 16.99 -1.14
N CYS A 43 15.42 16.07 -1.91
CA CYS A 43 14.94 14.69 -1.99
C CYS A 43 15.01 13.97 -0.64
N THR A 44 16.09 14.18 0.11
CA THR A 44 16.28 13.59 1.45
C THR A 44 15.24 14.12 2.43
N THR A 45 14.97 15.40 2.40
CA THR A 45 13.95 16.02 3.26
C THR A 45 12.57 15.50 2.92
N LEU A 46 12.21 15.50 1.64
CA LEU A 46 10.94 14.98 1.16
C LEU A 46 10.73 13.50 1.59
N PHE A 47 11.75 12.67 1.42
CA PHE A 47 11.70 11.27 1.85
C PHE A 47 11.46 11.14 3.36
N ARG A 48 12.20 11.92 4.18
CA ARG A 48 12.06 11.86 5.64
C ARG A 48 10.69 12.35 6.12
N GLU A 49 10.16 13.39 5.50
CA GLU A 49 8.83 13.90 5.83
C GLU A 49 7.75 12.89 5.46
N GLU A 50 7.85 12.27 4.29
CA GLU A 50 6.94 11.22 3.87
C GLU A 50 6.98 10.01 4.82
N MET A 51 8.17 9.55 5.20
CA MET A 51 8.31 8.45 6.16
C MET A 51 7.72 8.79 7.53
N LYS A 52 7.84 10.03 7.99
CA LYS A 52 7.27 10.47 9.27
C LYS A 52 5.75 10.64 9.24
N SER A 53 5.16 10.79 8.05
CA SER A 53 3.72 11.03 7.90
C SER A 53 2.86 9.82 8.26
N ASN A 54 3.45 8.62 8.24
CA ASN A 54 2.75 7.38 8.58
C ASN A 54 3.72 6.35 9.18
N THR A 55 3.49 5.96 10.42
CA THR A 55 4.38 5.06 11.16
C THR A 55 4.36 3.63 10.59
N MET A 56 3.25 3.18 9.98
CA MET A 56 3.22 1.89 9.28
C MET A 56 4.17 1.89 8.08
N ASN A 57 4.10 2.94 7.24
CA ASN A 57 5.01 3.09 6.11
C ASN A 57 6.47 3.16 6.56
N LEU A 58 6.74 3.93 7.61
CA LEU A 58 8.08 4.03 8.20
C LEU A 58 8.60 2.65 8.61
N HIS A 59 7.79 1.88 9.34
CA HIS A 59 8.16 0.58 9.89
C HIS A 59 8.47 -0.46 8.80
N PHE A 60 7.60 -0.55 7.79
CA PHE A 60 7.76 -1.52 6.71
C PHE A 60 8.81 -1.12 5.67
N THR A 61 9.13 0.18 5.58
CA THR A 61 10.13 0.67 4.62
C THR A 61 11.54 0.69 5.22
N LEU A 62 11.68 1.02 6.51
CA LEU A 62 12.98 1.22 7.14
C LEU A 62 13.19 0.28 8.33
N LYS A 63 14.19 -0.59 8.22
CA LYS A 63 14.65 -1.42 9.34
C LYS A 63 15.25 -0.55 10.46
N ASP A 64 15.99 0.48 10.09
CA ASP A 64 16.59 1.45 11.01
C ASP A 64 16.32 2.89 10.55
N PRO A 65 15.27 3.55 11.08
CA PRO A 65 14.98 4.95 10.76
C PRO A 65 16.13 5.92 11.07
N LYS A 66 16.93 5.65 12.13
CA LYS A 66 18.07 6.51 12.49
C LYS A 66 19.15 6.50 11.42
N ALA A 67 19.43 5.35 10.81
CA ALA A 67 20.38 5.27 9.69
C ALA A 67 19.94 6.13 8.48
N ALA A 68 18.62 6.36 8.31
CA ALA A 68 18.07 7.28 7.33
C ALA A 68 18.02 8.76 7.81
N GLY A 69 18.53 9.04 9.02
CA GLY A 69 18.51 10.38 9.64
C GLY A 69 17.14 10.78 10.17
N ILE A 70 16.32 9.80 10.59
CA ILE A 70 15.04 10.01 11.27
C ILE A 70 15.21 9.63 12.74
N ASP A 71 15.63 10.60 13.55
CA ASP A 71 15.94 10.39 14.98
C ASP A 71 14.67 10.28 15.83
N SER A 72 13.62 11.01 15.43
CA SER A 72 12.33 11.04 16.12
C SER A 72 11.18 11.23 15.14
N TYR A 73 10.03 10.71 15.50
CA TYR A 73 8.76 10.87 14.77
C TYR A 73 7.59 10.70 15.74
N GLU A 74 6.46 11.27 15.40
CA GLU A 74 5.20 11.03 16.08
C GLU A 74 4.58 9.72 15.57
N ILE A 75 3.96 8.96 16.48
CA ILE A 75 3.26 7.73 16.11
C ILE A 75 1.96 8.15 15.43
N THR A 76 1.75 7.71 14.19
CA THR A 76 0.55 8.10 13.42
C THR A 76 0.18 7.06 12.35
N LEU A 77 -1.12 6.82 12.18
CA LEU A 77 -1.70 6.09 11.04
C LEU A 77 -1.81 6.96 9.79
N GLY A 78 -1.38 8.22 9.85
CA GLY A 78 -1.69 9.24 8.86
C GLY A 78 -3.05 9.88 9.12
N SER A 79 -3.52 10.67 8.17
CA SER A 79 -4.79 11.38 8.28
C SER A 79 -5.60 11.22 7.00
N LEU A 80 -6.84 10.73 7.15
CA LEU A 80 -7.86 10.81 6.12
C LEU A 80 -9.09 11.49 6.75
N SER A 81 -9.63 12.49 6.09
CA SER A 81 -10.82 13.24 6.52
C SER A 81 -11.51 13.86 5.32
N GLY A 82 -12.66 14.45 5.52
CA GLY A 82 -13.39 15.15 4.47
C GLY A 82 -12.60 16.26 3.78
N ASP A 83 -11.62 16.86 4.44
CA ASP A 83 -10.77 17.89 3.85
C ASP A 83 -9.51 17.34 3.17
N SER A 84 -9.25 16.04 3.28
CA SER A 84 -8.01 15.42 2.76
C SER A 84 -7.79 15.67 1.27
N PRO A 85 -8.78 15.57 0.36
CA PRO A 85 -8.55 15.82 -1.07
C PRO A 85 -8.04 17.25 -1.35
N HIS A 86 -8.61 18.24 -0.67
CA HIS A 86 -8.21 19.65 -0.83
C HIS A 86 -6.82 19.91 -0.23
N ASN A 87 -6.50 19.27 0.89
CA ASN A 87 -5.17 19.36 1.50
C ASN A 87 -4.10 18.74 0.60
N GLN A 88 -4.37 17.55 0.06
CA GLN A 88 -3.49 16.85 -0.87
C GLN A 88 -3.22 17.69 -2.14
N ALA A 89 -4.26 18.24 -2.75
CA ALA A 89 -4.11 19.10 -3.93
C ALA A 89 -3.21 20.32 -3.65
N ARG A 90 -3.38 20.96 -2.47
CA ARG A 90 -2.52 22.09 -2.05
C ARG A 90 -1.08 21.66 -1.81
N GLN A 91 -0.85 20.51 -1.19
CA GLN A 91 0.49 19.98 -0.94
C GLN A 91 1.20 19.61 -2.25
N LEU A 92 0.52 18.94 -3.17
CA LEU A 92 1.05 18.60 -4.49
C LEU A 92 1.42 19.85 -5.30
N LYS A 93 0.60 20.92 -5.21
CA LYS A 93 0.92 22.20 -5.86
C LYS A 93 2.20 22.81 -5.29
N LYS A 94 2.33 22.90 -3.96
CA LYS A 94 3.53 23.40 -3.30
C LYS A 94 4.76 22.58 -3.70
N LEU A 95 4.65 21.26 -3.67
CA LEU A 95 5.75 20.37 -4.03
C LEU A 95 6.18 20.54 -5.49
N SER A 96 5.22 20.72 -6.41
CA SER A 96 5.50 21.03 -7.81
C SER A 96 6.25 22.38 -7.97
N GLU A 97 5.85 23.42 -7.23
CA GLU A 97 6.49 24.71 -7.22
C GLU A 97 7.92 24.65 -6.67
N GLU A 98 8.14 23.87 -5.59
CA GLU A 98 9.48 23.64 -5.04
C GLU A 98 10.38 22.90 -6.04
N LEU A 99 9.86 21.84 -6.67
CA LEU A 99 10.61 21.05 -7.64
C LEU A 99 11.02 21.89 -8.88
N LYS A 100 10.20 22.83 -9.31
CA LYS A 100 10.49 23.73 -10.45
C LYS A 100 11.71 24.64 -10.23
N LYS A 101 12.12 24.85 -8.97
CA LYS A 101 13.35 25.60 -8.65
C LYS A 101 14.61 24.87 -9.14
N TYR A 102 14.52 23.54 -9.35
CA TYR A 102 15.61 22.73 -9.85
C TYR A 102 15.49 22.57 -11.37
N SER A 103 16.45 23.12 -12.10
CA SER A 103 16.46 23.00 -13.55
C SER A 103 16.93 21.60 -13.99
N HIS A 104 16.13 20.90 -14.76
CA HIS A 104 16.54 19.64 -15.39
C HIS A 104 17.81 19.76 -16.23
N ARG A 105 18.12 20.97 -16.75
CA ARG A 105 19.32 21.22 -17.58
C ARG A 105 20.58 21.33 -16.73
N SER A 106 20.48 21.77 -15.48
CA SER A 106 21.61 21.89 -14.56
C SER A 106 21.92 20.59 -13.82
N LEU A 107 20.94 19.69 -13.68
CA LEU A 107 21.10 18.38 -13.04
C LEU A 107 21.72 17.38 -14.03
N LYS A 108 22.55 16.45 -13.51
CA LYS A 108 23.25 15.45 -14.31
C LYS A 108 22.95 14.03 -13.80
N GLY A 109 23.14 13.07 -14.70
CA GLY A 109 23.05 11.65 -14.35
C GLY A 109 21.76 11.28 -13.63
N ARG A 110 21.91 10.67 -12.45
CA ARG A 110 20.82 10.18 -11.62
C ARG A 110 19.90 11.28 -11.10
N ASP A 111 20.44 12.42 -10.68
CA ASP A 111 19.64 13.55 -10.17
C ASP A 111 18.67 14.07 -11.24
N ARG A 112 19.12 14.16 -12.49
CA ARG A 112 18.26 14.54 -13.60
C ARG A 112 17.13 13.52 -13.83
N LEU A 113 17.45 12.23 -13.75
CA LEU A 113 16.44 11.18 -13.87
C LEU A 113 15.44 11.24 -12.70
N THR A 114 15.92 11.34 -11.46
CA THR A 114 15.08 11.46 -10.26
C THR A 114 14.16 12.68 -10.34
N CYS A 115 14.70 13.83 -10.76
CA CYS A 115 13.90 15.05 -10.93
C CYS A 115 12.79 14.88 -11.97
N ARG A 116 13.07 14.19 -13.09
CA ARG A 116 12.08 13.90 -14.13
C ARG A 116 10.98 12.94 -13.61
N LEU A 117 11.38 11.85 -12.98
CA LEU A 117 10.43 10.87 -12.40
C LEU A 117 9.53 11.52 -11.33
N LEU A 118 10.13 12.33 -10.45
CA LEU A 118 9.38 13.05 -9.43
C LEU A 118 8.43 14.09 -10.04
N SER A 119 8.86 14.80 -11.08
CA SER A 119 8.02 15.75 -11.80
C SER A 119 6.83 15.07 -12.49
N ASP A 120 7.07 13.93 -13.14
CA ASP A 120 6.03 13.15 -13.79
C ASP A 120 5.04 12.59 -12.76
N TYR A 121 5.54 11.99 -11.67
CA TYR A 121 4.72 11.51 -10.57
C TYR A 121 3.83 12.61 -9.98
N ILE A 122 4.40 13.76 -9.63
CA ILE A 122 3.63 14.89 -9.08
C ILE A 122 2.56 15.36 -10.07
N SER A 123 2.88 15.44 -11.36
CA SER A 123 1.92 15.83 -12.40
C SER A 123 0.73 14.86 -12.46
N ARG A 124 0.98 13.56 -12.43
CA ARG A 124 -0.07 12.53 -12.42
C ARG A 124 -0.90 12.57 -11.15
N GLN A 125 -0.26 12.76 -9.99
CA GLN A 125 -0.99 12.93 -8.73
C GLN A 125 -1.83 14.22 -8.69
N GLN A 126 -1.38 15.30 -9.33
CA GLN A 126 -2.19 16.52 -9.49
C GLN A 126 -3.40 16.29 -10.39
N ASN A 127 -3.27 15.47 -11.43
CA ASN A 127 -4.40 15.08 -12.28
C ASN A 127 -5.43 14.28 -11.49
N LEU A 128 -5.00 13.34 -10.64
CA LEU A 128 -5.89 12.59 -9.74
C LEU A 128 -6.57 13.51 -8.72
N ALA A 129 -5.83 14.46 -8.15
CA ALA A 129 -6.36 15.40 -7.16
C ALA A 129 -7.40 16.38 -7.73
N ALA A 130 -7.57 16.44 -9.06
CA ALA A 130 -8.67 17.16 -9.70
C ALA A 130 -10.04 16.50 -9.49
N TYR A 131 -10.06 15.24 -9.02
CA TYR A 131 -11.27 14.44 -8.78
C TYR A 131 -11.46 14.18 -7.27
N PRO A 132 -11.84 15.18 -6.46
CA PRO A 132 -12.02 14.99 -5.03
C PRO A 132 -13.12 13.96 -4.76
N TYR A 133 -12.91 13.08 -3.77
CA TYR A 133 -13.86 12.05 -3.34
C TYR A 133 -14.09 10.89 -4.32
N TYR A 134 -13.33 10.77 -5.40
CA TYR A 134 -13.40 9.60 -6.30
C TYR A 134 -12.62 8.39 -5.78
N ASP A 135 -11.69 8.58 -4.87
CA ASP A 135 -10.96 7.49 -4.23
C ASP A 135 -11.85 6.63 -3.33
N GLU A 136 -11.52 5.35 -3.21
CA GLU A 136 -12.29 4.34 -2.46
C GLU A 136 -11.47 3.79 -1.28
N PRO A 137 -11.39 4.50 -0.13
CA PRO A 137 -10.66 4.02 1.03
C PRO A 137 -11.31 2.81 1.68
N LEU A 138 -12.61 2.64 1.51
CA LEU A 138 -13.37 1.49 1.98
C LEU A 138 -13.83 0.62 0.81
N THR A 139 -13.37 -0.61 0.80
CA THR A 139 -13.83 -1.65 -0.14
C THR A 139 -13.95 -2.98 0.59
N PRO A 140 -14.84 -3.90 0.16
CA PRO A 140 -15.09 -5.14 0.88
C PRO A 140 -13.85 -6.02 1.14
N SER A 141 -12.89 -6.02 0.21
CA SER A 141 -11.73 -6.93 0.29
C SER A 141 -10.37 -6.24 0.32
N GLY A 142 -10.31 -4.94 0.08
CA GLY A 142 -9.06 -4.19 -0.07
C GLY A 142 -9.09 -2.83 0.63
N GLY A 143 -10.17 -2.52 1.34
CA GLY A 143 -10.32 -1.27 2.08
C GLY A 143 -9.52 -1.26 3.40
N VAL A 144 -9.43 -0.07 3.99
CA VAL A 144 -8.68 0.15 5.23
C VAL A 144 -9.14 -0.79 6.35
N THR A 145 -10.46 -1.00 6.49
CA THR A 145 -11.02 -1.86 7.55
C THR A 145 -10.59 -3.32 7.47
N SER A 146 -10.31 -3.83 6.27
CA SER A 146 -9.84 -5.20 6.06
C SER A 146 -8.32 -5.32 6.04
N GLN A 147 -7.59 -4.29 5.56
CA GLN A 147 -6.14 -4.36 5.37
C GLN A 147 -5.34 -3.94 6.61
N LEU A 148 -5.82 -2.94 7.34
CA LEU A 148 -5.10 -2.43 8.51
C LEU A 148 -4.87 -3.48 9.59
N PRO A 149 -5.85 -4.33 9.97
CA PRO A 149 -5.60 -5.40 10.94
C PRO A 149 -4.57 -6.42 10.47
N VAL A 150 -4.54 -6.75 9.18
CA VAL A 150 -3.56 -7.67 8.59
C VAL A 150 -2.15 -7.08 8.71
N LEU A 151 -1.97 -5.81 8.33
CA LEU A 151 -0.69 -5.12 8.47
C LEU A 151 -0.23 -5.04 9.94
N LEU A 152 -1.17 -4.81 10.85
CA LEU A 152 -0.87 -4.81 12.30
C LEU A 152 -0.49 -6.21 12.79
N ALA A 153 -1.11 -7.27 12.28
CA ALA A 153 -0.74 -8.64 12.61
C ALA A 153 0.68 -9.00 12.11
N GLU A 154 1.14 -8.40 11.03
CA GLU A 154 2.48 -8.60 10.44
C GLU A 154 3.55 -7.63 10.98
N TYR A 155 3.16 -6.70 11.85
CA TYR A 155 4.07 -5.69 12.39
C TYR A 155 5.20 -6.31 13.21
N THR A 156 6.44 -6.20 12.77
CA THR A 156 7.61 -6.87 13.37
C THR A 156 8.12 -6.13 14.61
N PHE A 157 8.42 -6.85 15.70
CA PHE A 157 9.02 -6.29 16.91
C PHE A 157 10.52 -6.57 16.96
N ARG A 158 11.33 -5.61 16.53
CA ARG A 158 12.80 -5.68 16.54
C ARG A 158 13.38 -5.16 17.86
N ASN A 159 12.64 -4.31 18.55
CA ASN A 159 13.03 -3.67 19.81
C ASN A 159 11.80 -3.16 20.58
N THR A 160 12.01 -2.66 21.79
CA THR A 160 10.94 -2.12 22.66
C THR A 160 10.19 -0.93 22.03
N LYS A 161 10.85 -0.15 21.17
CA LYS A 161 10.21 0.98 20.51
C LYS A 161 9.13 0.50 19.53
N ASP A 162 9.40 -0.58 18.77
CA ASP A 162 8.43 -1.13 17.83
C ASP A 162 7.15 -1.60 18.55
N ILE A 163 7.26 -2.17 19.75
CA ILE A 163 6.09 -2.56 20.57
C ILE A 163 5.29 -1.31 20.99
N LYS A 164 5.97 -0.25 21.40
CA LYS A 164 5.32 1.00 21.79
C LYS A 164 4.65 1.69 20.59
N ASP A 165 5.32 1.70 19.45
CA ASP A 165 4.78 2.26 18.22
C ASP A 165 3.52 1.49 17.79
N TYR A 166 3.55 0.17 17.80
CA TYR A 166 2.39 -0.68 17.54
C TYR A 166 1.20 -0.38 18.47
N LEU A 167 1.43 -0.32 19.76
CA LEU A 167 0.37 0.01 20.73
C LEU A 167 -0.15 1.44 20.53
N GLY A 168 0.72 2.37 20.18
CA GLY A 168 0.35 3.74 19.84
C GLY A 168 -0.48 3.83 18.56
N LEU A 169 -0.19 3.02 17.54
CA LEU A 169 -1.00 2.91 16.32
C LEU A 169 -2.41 2.38 16.63
N LEU A 170 -2.52 1.32 17.43
CA LEU A 170 -3.82 0.81 17.87
C LEU A 170 -4.64 1.87 18.61
N SER A 171 -4.00 2.68 19.45
CA SER A 171 -4.70 3.72 20.22
C SER A 171 -5.22 4.89 19.39
N GLN A 172 -4.87 4.98 18.10
CA GLN A 172 -5.34 6.02 17.19
C GLN A 172 -6.44 5.55 16.25
N MET A 173 -6.85 4.28 16.32
CA MET A 173 -7.79 3.72 15.36
C MET A 173 -9.16 4.39 15.40
N ASP A 174 -9.63 4.78 16.58
CA ASP A 174 -10.89 5.51 16.76
C ASP A 174 -10.89 6.86 16.02
N THR A 175 -9.84 7.65 16.22
CA THR A 175 -9.67 8.94 15.54
C THR A 175 -9.49 8.76 14.04
N TYR A 176 -8.70 7.78 13.61
CA TYR A 176 -8.45 7.50 12.20
C TYR A 176 -9.72 7.06 11.48
N PHE A 177 -10.50 6.15 12.07
CA PHE A 177 -11.78 5.69 11.50
C PHE A 177 -12.85 6.78 11.50
N SER A 178 -12.86 7.66 12.50
CA SER A 178 -13.70 8.84 12.50
C SER A 178 -13.41 9.75 11.31
N GLY A 179 -12.13 9.95 10.99
CA GLY A 179 -11.72 10.71 9.82
C GLY A 179 -12.17 10.06 8.50
N ILE A 180 -12.08 8.73 8.39
CA ILE A 180 -12.58 7.99 7.22
C ILE A 180 -14.11 8.18 7.07
N LEU A 181 -14.85 8.10 8.17
CA LEU A 181 -16.30 8.34 8.13
C LEU A 181 -16.66 9.78 7.70
N ASP A 182 -15.91 10.78 8.14
CA ASP A 182 -16.07 12.15 7.66
C ASP A 182 -15.81 12.25 6.14
N TYR A 183 -14.78 11.55 5.64
CA TYR A 183 -14.51 11.45 4.20
C TYR A 183 -15.68 10.80 3.44
N GLU A 184 -16.17 9.64 3.93
CA GLU A 184 -17.29 8.93 3.30
C GLU A 184 -18.60 9.75 3.34
N GLN A 185 -18.84 10.52 4.41
CA GLN A 185 -19.96 11.46 4.47
C GLN A 185 -19.86 12.54 3.39
N LYS A 186 -18.69 13.17 3.22
CA LYS A 186 -18.45 14.16 2.15
C LYS A 186 -18.59 13.54 0.76
N LYS A 187 -18.12 12.32 0.59
CA LYS A 187 -18.27 11.53 -0.63
C LYS A 187 -19.76 11.27 -0.94
N ALA A 188 -20.55 10.92 0.08
CA ALA A 188 -22.00 10.74 -0.06
C ALA A 188 -22.72 12.04 -0.40
N ASP A 189 -22.32 13.16 0.22
CA ASP A 189 -22.86 14.48 -0.08
C ASP A 189 -22.55 14.94 -1.52
N ALA A 190 -21.42 14.49 -2.06
CA ALA A 190 -21.03 14.71 -3.46
C ALA A 190 -21.71 13.75 -4.45
N GLY A 191 -22.52 12.78 -3.99
CA GLY A 191 -23.14 11.77 -4.84
C GLY A 191 -22.18 10.70 -5.37
N LEU A 192 -21.03 10.51 -4.70
CA LEU A 192 -19.95 9.61 -5.11
C LEU A 192 -19.81 8.39 -4.17
N PHE A 193 -20.76 8.17 -3.28
CA PHE A 193 -20.71 7.06 -2.32
C PHE A 193 -20.85 5.71 -3.02
N MET A 194 -20.21 4.70 -2.43
CA MET A 194 -20.25 3.32 -2.93
C MET A 194 -21.70 2.76 -2.99
N SER A 195 -21.93 1.69 -3.73
CA SER A 195 -23.22 1.01 -3.74
C SER A 195 -23.59 0.44 -2.37
N ASP A 196 -24.88 0.33 -2.08
CA ASP A 196 -25.37 -0.26 -0.84
C ASP A 196 -24.86 -1.70 -0.67
N GLU A 197 -24.75 -2.48 -1.76
CA GLU A 197 -24.17 -3.83 -1.69
C GLU A 197 -22.71 -3.82 -1.24
N ALA A 198 -21.90 -2.89 -1.74
CA ALA A 198 -20.51 -2.76 -1.30
C ALA A 198 -20.43 -2.29 0.16
N CYS A 199 -21.26 -1.31 0.54
CA CYS A 199 -21.36 -0.79 1.89
C CYS A 199 -21.72 -1.89 2.89
N LEU A 200 -22.76 -2.70 2.60
CA LEU A 200 -23.18 -3.81 3.46
C LEU A 200 -22.05 -4.86 3.64
N LYS A 201 -21.28 -5.14 2.59
CA LYS A 201 -20.13 -6.06 2.71
C LYS A 201 -19.00 -5.49 3.55
N VAL A 202 -18.79 -4.18 3.53
CA VAL A 202 -17.82 -3.52 4.43
C VAL A 202 -18.32 -3.59 5.87
N ILE A 203 -19.61 -3.34 6.10
CA ILE A 203 -20.24 -3.46 7.42
C ILE A 203 -20.10 -4.90 7.92
N GLU A 204 -20.47 -5.91 7.14
CA GLU A 204 -20.32 -7.33 7.47
C GLU A 204 -18.88 -7.68 7.89
N GLY A 205 -17.87 -7.20 7.13
CA GLY A 205 -16.48 -7.38 7.50
C GLY A 205 -16.10 -6.74 8.84
N CYS A 206 -16.67 -5.58 9.16
CA CYS A 206 -16.47 -4.93 10.45
C CYS A 206 -17.18 -5.69 11.59
N GLU A 207 -18.38 -6.24 11.34
CA GLU A 207 -19.13 -7.06 12.30
C GLU A 207 -18.37 -8.32 12.63
N VAL A 208 -17.88 -9.06 11.62
CA VAL A 208 -17.05 -10.27 11.81
C VAL A 208 -15.80 -9.95 12.65
N PHE A 209 -15.14 -8.82 12.40
CA PHE A 209 -13.96 -8.43 13.17
C PHE A 209 -14.27 -8.19 14.66
N THR A 210 -15.49 -7.75 14.99
CA THR A 210 -15.91 -7.41 16.35
C THR A 210 -16.77 -8.48 17.03
N GLU A 211 -17.11 -9.60 16.36
CA GLU A 211 -18.01 -10.63 16.87
C GLU A 211 -17.48 -11.29 18.14
N HIS A 212 -16.17 -11.55 18.19
CA HIS A 212 -15.49 -12.17 19.32
C HIS A 212 -14.32 -11.31 19.80
N PRO A 213 -14.59 -10.19 20.51
CA PRO A 213 -13.54 -9.23 20.87
C PRO A 213 -12.48 -9.80 21.80
N ASP A 214 -12.85 -10.79 22.67
CA ASP A 214 -11.92 -11.47 23.59
C ASP A 214 -11.08 -12.56 22.90
N ASP A 215 -11.45 -12.98 21.70
CA ASP A 215 -10.75 -13.98 20.87
C ASP A 215 -10.31 -13.37 19.50
N ASN A 216 -10.06 -12.07 19.48
CA ASN A 216 -9.62 -11.40 18.27
C ASN A 216 -8.19 -11.82 17.89
N PHE A 217 -7.98 -12.15 16.61
CA PHE A 217 -6.69 -12.67 16.11
C PHE A 217 -5.49 -11.74 16.39
N LEU A 218 -5.71 -10.45 16.62
CA LEU A 218 -4.65 -9.52 17.03
C LEU A 218 -4.11 -9.84 18.42
N ILE A 219 -4.90 -10.49 19.29
CA ILE A 219 -4.46 -10.94 20.63
C ILE A 219 -3.44 -12.06 20.48
N ASP A 220 -3.78 -13.08 19.70
CA ASP A 220 -2.90 -14.23 19.48
C ASP A 220 -1.63 -13.85 18.74
N THR A 221 -1.74 -13.06 17.67
CA THR A 221 -0.57 -12.62 16.90
C THR A 221 0.36 -11.75 17.72
N PHE A 222 -0.17 -10.88 18.58
CA PHE A 222 0.64 -10.07 19.49
C PHE A 222 1.32 -10.93 20.56
N SER A 223 0.57 -11.85 21.19
CA SER A 223 1.09 -12.78 22.21
C SER A 223 2.21 -13.65 21.64
N ASN A 224 2.00 -14.24 20.47
CA ASN A 224 2.99 -15.10 19.82
C ASN A 224 4.28 -14.34 19.51
N ARG A 225 4.18 -13.09 19.00
CA ARG A 225 5.35 -12.24 18.76
C ARG A 225 6.09 -11.89 20.04
N LEU A 226 5.40 -11.54 21.14
CA LEU A 226 6.04 -11.28 22.43
C LEU A 226 6.74 -12.52 22.99
N ASN A 227 6.10 -13.70 22.87
CA ASN A 227 6.68 -14.93 23.37
C ASN A 227 7.96 -15.32 22.65
N ALA A 228 8.09 -14.99 21.37
CA ALA A 228 9.29 -15.19 20.57
C ALA A 228 10.45 -14.24 20.93
N MET A 229 10.24 -13.23 21.80
CA MET A 229 11.26 -12.26 22.22
C MET A 229 12.02 -12.75 23.44
N ASP A 230 13.27 -13.23 23.25
CA ASP A 230 14.13 -13.71 24.34
C ASP A 230 14.69 -12.56 25.21
N TRP A 231 14.69 -11.33 24.67
CA TRP A 231 15.19 -10.13 25.36
C TRP A 231 14.16 -9.46 26.28
N LEU A 232 12.92 -9.93 26.33
CA LEU A 232 11.89 -9.48 27.25
C LEU A 232 11.73 -10.44 28.44
N THR A 233 11.62 -9.87 29.65
CA THR A 233 11.27 -10.64 30.84
C THR A 233 9.77 -10.98 30.83
N ASP A 234 9.36 -12.05 31.54
CA ASP A 234 7.94 -12.44 31.66
C ASP A 234 7.08 -11.31 32.27
N THR A 235 7.65 -10.54 33.20
CA THR A 235 6.98 -9.38 33.78
C THR A 235 6.68 -8.32 32.71
N GLN A 236 7.63 -8.05 31.82
CA GLN A 236 7.45 -7.10 30.71
C GLN A 236 6.45 -7.63 29.68
N LYS A 237 6.54 -8.93 29.31
CA LYS A 237 5.60 -9.54 28.40
C LYS A 237 4.18 -9.42 28.94
N ASN A 238 3.94 -9.78 30.20
CA ASN A 238 2.64 -9.68 30.87
C ASN A 238 2.13 -8.22 30.93
N ALA A 239 3.00 -7.26 31.15
CA ALA A 239 2.62 -5.83 31.15
C ALA A 239 2.16 -5.38 29.75
N TYR A 240 2.87 -5.77 28.69
CA TYR A 240 2.48 -5.47 27.30
C TYR A 240 1.18 -6.18 26.88
N LEU A 241 0.97 -7.44 27.29
CA LEU A 241 -0.28 -8.16 27.02
C LEU A 241 -1.48 -7.43 27.63
N LYS A 242 -1.38 -7.01 28.91
CA LYS A 242 -2.44 -6.22 29.57
C LYS A 242 -2.69 -4.88 28.86
N GLN A 243 -1.62 -4.20 28.46
CA GLN A 243 -1.73 -2.94 27.72
C GLN A 243 -2.40 -3.14 26.36
N HIS A 244 -2.03 -4.19 25.64
CA HIS A 244 -2.62 -4.55 24.34
C HIS A 244 -4.12 -4.83 24.47
N SER A 245 -4.55 -5.70 25.41
CA SER A 245 -5.96 -5.98 25.63
C SER A 245 -6.74 -4.72 25.98
N LYS A 246 -6.16 -3.84 26.79
CA LYS A 246 -6.79 -2.56 27.12
C LYS A 246 -6.96 -1.66 25.89
N VAL A 247 -5.93 -1.52 25.05
CA VAL A 247 -5.99 -0.68 23.85
C VAL A 247 -6.97 -1.27 22.81
N LEU A 248 -7.05 -2.59 22.69
CA LEU A 248 -8.06 -3.23 21.84
C LEU A 248 -9.48 -2.88 22.29
N SER A 249 -9.78 -3.02 23.60
CA SER A 249 -11.11 -2.73 24.13
C SER A 249 -11.46 -1.25 24.11
N ASP A 250 -10.50 -0.36 24.33
CA ASP A 250 -10.77 1.06 24.49
C ASP A 250 -10.78 1.83 23.14
N HIS A 251 -10.06 1.35 22.12
CA HIS A 251 -9.87 2.05 20.86
C HIS A 251 -10.24 1.24 19.61
N VAL A 252 -9.78 -0.01 19.52
CA VAL A 252 -9.93 -0.79 18.27
C VAL A 252 -11.36 -1.26 18.08
N ILE A 253 -11.93 -1.97 19.05
CA ILE A 253 -13.31 -2.47 18.96
C ILE A 253 -14.31 -1.32 18.85
N PRO A 254 -14.20 -0.23 19.64
CA PRO A 254 -15.06 0.95 19.46
C PRO A 254 -14.93 1.61 18.09
N ALA A 255 -13.74 1.67 17.47
CA ALA A 255 -13.53 2.21 16.13
C ALA A 255 -14.34 1.44 15.08
N TYR A 256 -14.29 0.11 15.10
CA TYR A 256 -15.12 -0.73 14.21
C TYR A 256 -16.61 -0.57 14.47
N SER A 257 -17.03 -0.51 15.75
CA SER A 257 -18.42 -0.27 16.12
C SER A 257 -18.92 1.09 15.62
N GLN A 258 -18.09 2.11 15.65
CA GLN A 258 -18.36 3.42 15.08
C GLN A 258 -18.47 3.37 13.55
N MET A 259 -17.56 2.61 12.89
CA MET A 259 -17.61 2.40 11.44
C MET A 259 -18.93 1.77 10.99
N ILE A 260 -19.35 0.68 11.65
CA ILE A 260 -20.63 0.03 11.39
C ILE A 260 -21.79 1.03 11.48
N LYS A 261 -21.86 1.78 12.58
CA LYS A 261 -22.93 2.79 12.81
C LYS A 261 -22.90 3.88 11.75
N GLY A 262 -21.71 4.42 11.45
CA GLY A 262 -21.55 5.51 10.48
C GLY A 262 -21.94 5.08 9.07
N LEU A 263 -21.48 3.89 8.63
CA LEU A 263 -21.82 3.36 7.31
C LEU A 263 -23.31 2.99 7.21
N THR A 264 -23.91 2.45 8.28
CA THR A 264 -25.35 2.17 8.31
C THR A 264 -26.17 3.42 8.07
N MET A 265 -25.76 4.59 8.59
CA MET A 265 -26.45 5.87 8.34
C MET A 265 -26.29 6.37 6.88
N LEU A 266 -25.32 5.89 6.16
CA LEU A 266 -25.07 6.23 4.75
C LEU A 266 -25.77 5.29 3.76
N LEU A 267 -26.37 4.19 4.19
CA LEU A 267 -27.16 3.32 3.34
C LEU A 267 -28.30 4.10 2.67
N GLY A 268 -28.58 3.76 1.42
CA GLY A 268 -29.52 4.46 0.57
C GLY A 268 -28.96 5.70 -0.13
N ARG A 269 -27.70 6.09 0.17
CA ARG A 269 -27.01 7.21 -0.49
C ARG A 269 -26.15 6.76 -1.68
N GLY A 270 -25.97 5.46 -1.85
CA GLY A 270 -25.15 4.88 -2.90
C GLY A 270 -25.85 4.81 -4.26
N HIS A 271 -25.20 5.38 -5.28
CA HIS A 271 -25.71 5.33 -6.68
C HIS A 271 -24.75 4.60 -7.61
N ASN A 272 -23.71 3.96 -7.07
CA ASN A 272 -22.62 3.35 -7.84
C ASN A 272 -22.81 1.83 -8.01
N ASN A 273 -23.93 1.38 -8.60
CA ASN A 273 -24.18 -0.05 -8.83
C ASN A 273 -23.25 -0.69 -9.88
N TRP A 274 -22.67 0.11 -10.77
CA TRP A 274 -21.85 -0.34 -11.90
C TRP A 274 -20.40 0.16 -11.86
N GLY A 275 -19.97 0.76 -10.74
CA GLY A 275 -18.63 1.34 -10.58
C GLY A 275 -18.55 2.75 -11.16
N LEU A 276 -17.33 3.16 -11.52
CA LEU A 276 -17.02 4.53 -11.93
C LEU A 276 -17.83 5.06 -13.12
N CYS A 277 -18.38 4.19 -13.97
CA CYS A 277 -19.17 4.62 -15.14
C CYS A 277 -20.48 5.36 -14.76
N ASN A 278 -20.92 5.25 -13.50
CA ASN A 278 -22.10 5.97 -13.01
C ASN A 278 -21.77 7.35 -12.43
N PHE A 279 -20.51 7.65 -12.23
CA PHE A 279 -20.11 8.97 -11.73
C PHE A 279 -19.92 9.97 -12.87
N PRO A 280 -20.25 11.26 -12.67
CA PRO A 280 -20.24 12.26 -13.76
C PRO A 280 -18.94 12.31 -14.56
N GLU A 281 -17.77 12.20 -13.89
CA GLU A 281 -16.44 12.22 -14.52
C GLU A 281 -15.72 10.89 -14.37
N GLY A 282 -16.47 9.81 -14.17
CA GLY A 282 -15.92 8.49 -13.85
C GLY A 282 -14.97 7.95 -14.91
N LYS A 283 -15.24 8.21 -16.21
CA LYS A 283 -14.32 7.83 -17.30
C LYS A 283 -13.01 8.61 -17.20
N ALA A 284 -13.06 9.93 -17.06
CA ALA A 284 -11.88 10.77 -17.00
C ALA A 284 -11.04 10.46 -15.74
N TYR A 285 -11.69 10.22 -14.61
CA TYR A 285 -11.00 9.76 -13.40
C TYR A 285 -10.32 8.40 -13.61
N TYR A 286 -11.01 7.43 -14.28
CA TYR A 286 -10.41 6.13 -14.56
C TYR A 286 -9.17 6.23 -15.47
N GLU A 287 -9.21 7.10 -16.47
CA GLU A 287 -8.06 7.39 -17.34
C GLU A 287 -6.89 8.00 -16.54
N ALA A 288 -7.20 8.94 -15.63
CA ALA A 288 -6.19 9.50 -14.73
C ALA A 288 -5.57 8.44 -13.80
N VAL A 289 -6.37 7.51 -13.26
CA VAL A 289 -5.89 6.38 -12.45
C VAL A 289 -4.99 5.46 -13.27
N VAL A 290 -5.41 5.07 -14.47
CA VAL A 290 -4.60 4.21 -15.35
C VAL A 290 -3.28 4.88 -15.69
N SER A 291 -3.31 6.17 -16.03
CA SER A 291 -2.09 6.94 -16.30
C SER A 291 -1.17 7.01 -15.07
N ALA A 292 -1.71 7.25 -13.89
CA ALA A 292 -0.91 7.34 -12.65
C ALA A 292 -0.30 5.99 -12.26
N ASP A 293 -1.06 4.88 -12.40
CA ASP A 293 -0.62 3.56 -11.99
C ASP A 293 0.37 2.90 -12.96
N THR A 294 0.25 3.20 -14.25
CA THR A 294 1.08 2.59 -15.30
C THR A 294 2.23 3.47 -15.76
N GLY A 295 2.16 4.79 -15.50
CA GLY A 295 3.08 5.77 -16.06
C GLY A 295 2.91 5.96 -17.58
N CYS A 296 1.82 5.45 -18.18
CA CYS A 296 1.53 5.52 -19.60
C CYS A 296 0.56 6.67 -19.93
N ASP A 297 0.79 7.35 -21.03
CA ASP A 297 -0.06 8.45 -21.51
C ASP A 297 -1.02 8.01 -22.64
N ASP A 298 -0.97 6.72 -23.02
CA ASP A 298 -1.90 6.17 -24.00
C ASP A 298 -3.34 6.16 -23.44
N SER A 299 -4.32 6.32 -24.34
CA SER A 299 -5.72 6.21 -23.94
C SER A 299 -6.08 4.81 -23.45
N VAL A 300 -7.12 4.69 -22.64
CA VAL A 300 -7.61 3.37 -22.17
C VAL A 300 -8.03 2.49 -23.36
N GLU A 301 -8.60 3.08 -24.41
CA GLU A 301 -8.96 2.40 -25.64
C GLU A 301 -7.75 1.84 -26.38
N ASP A 302 -6.66 2.63 -26.48
CA ASP A 302 -5.41 2.17 -27.10
C ASP A 302 -4.76 1.05 -26.29
N LEU A 303 -4.68 1.20 -24.96
CA LEU A 303 -4.17 0.16 -24.07
C LEU A 303 -5.00 -1.12 -24.16
N PHE A 304 -6.33 -1.01 -24.21
CA PHE A 304 -7.22 -2.16 -24.39
C PHE A 304 -6.99 -2.85 -25.73
N SER A 305 -6.79 -2.07 -26.79
CA SER A 305 -6.48 -2.57 -28.14
C SER A 305 -5.15 -3.31 -28.14
N GLN A 306 -4.09 -2.73 -27.54
CA GLN A 306 -2.76 -3.34 -27.44
C GLN A 306 -2.83 -4.66 -26.64
N ILE A 307 -3.48 -4.67 -25.48
CA ILE A 307 -3.63 -5.86 -24.63
C ILE A 307 -4.43 -6.94 -25.37
N THR A 308 -5.49 -6.57 -26.09
CA THR A 308 -6.30 -7.51 -26.85
C THR A 308 -5.49 -8.15 -28.00
N LYS A 309 -4.66 -7.36 -28.67
CA LYS A 309 -3.75 -7.85 -29.70
C LYS A 309 -2.71 -8.81 -29.12
N ALA A 310 -2.02 -8.40 -28.07
CA ALA A 310 -1.01 -9.24 -27.41
C ALA A 310 -1.61 -10.57 -26.92
N ARG A 311 -2.79 -10.51 -26.27
CA ARG A 311 -3.52 -11.72 -25.84
C ARG A 311 -3.82 -12.66 -27.01
N ARG A 312 -4.21 -12.12 -28.17
CA ARG A 312 -4.49 -12.95 -29.36
C ARG A 312 -3.22 -13.61 -29.89
N GLU A 313 -2.11 -12.87 -29.91
CA GLU A 313 -0.80 -13.38 -30.31
C GLU A 313 -0.34 -14.50 -29.38
N ASP A 314 -0.45 -14.30 -28.07
CA ASP A 314 -0.12 -15.31 -27.05
C ASP A 314 -0.98 -16.57 -27.17
N LEU A 315 -2.30 -16.40 -27.35
CA LEU A 315 -3.20 -17.54 -27.56
C LEU A 315 -2.84 -18.33 -28.82
N THR A 316 -2.52 -17.65 -29.92
CA THR A 316 -2.07 -18.27 -31.16
C THR A 316 -0.75 -19.00 -30.96
N PHE A 317 0.20 -18.39 -30.24
CA PHE A 317 1.45 -19.03 -29.89
C PHE A 317 1.24 -20.30 -29.05
N CYS A 318 0.40 -20.24 -28.02
CA CYS A 318 0.06 -21.38 -27.18
C CYS A 318 -0.62 -22.51 -27.99
N GLN A 319 -1.56 -22.18 -28.88
CA GLN A 319 -2.21 -23.16 -29.75
C GLN A 319 -1.20 -23.86 -30.66
N ASN A 320 -0.36 -23.10 -31.35
CA ASN A 320 0.71 -23.65 -32.21
C ASN A 320 1.70 -24.52 -31.43
N LEU A 321 2.00 -24.14 -30.19
CA LEU A 321 2.89 -24.93 -29.32
C LEU A 321 2.26 -26.27 -28.94
N LEU A 322 0.97 -26.28 -28.59
CA LEU A 322 0.21 -27.48 -28.24
C LEU A 322 0.01 -28.40 -29.47
N GLU A 323 -0.26 -27.81 -30.62
CA GLU A 323 -0.35 -28.59 -31.89
C GLU A 323 0.97 -29.32 -32.23
N LYS A 324 2.09 -28.61 -32.05
CA LYS A 324 3.43 -29.18 -32.27
C LYS A 324 3.85 -30.17 -31.18
N ASN A 325 3.30 -30.03 -29.98
CA ASN A 325 3.65 -30.82 -28.80
C ASN A 325 2.41 -31.28 -28.03
N PRO A 326 1.57 -32.17 -28.56
CA PRO A 326 0.31 -32.56 -27.93
C PRO A 326 0.45 -33.09 -26.49
N LYS A 327 1.62 -33.65 -26.15
CA LYS A 327 1.91 -34.15 -24.81
C LYS A 327 1.94 -33.05 -23.73
N LEU A 328 2.16 -31.78 -24.10
CA LEU A 328 2.16 -30.67 -23.16
C LEU A 328 0.79 -30.43 -22.55
N ALA A 329 -0.30 -30.71 -23.30
CA ALA A 329 -1.66 -30.56 -22.80
C ALA A 329 -2.00 -31.52 -21.63
N SER A 330 -1.33 -32.67 -21.58
CA SER A 330 -1.51 -33.69 -20.53
C SER A 330 -0.45 -33.66 -19.43
N GLN A 331 0.56 -32.83 -19.57
CA GLN A 331 1.60 -32.67 -18.56
C GLN A 331 1.17 -31.61 -17.53
N SER A 332 0.74 -32.05 -16.35
CA SER A 332 0.76 -31.17 -15.18
C SER A 332 2.20 -30.83 -14.87
N PRO A 333 2.58 -29.55 -14.73
CA PRO A 333 3.90 -29.20 -14.25
C PRO A 333 4.09 -29.87 -12.88
N LYS A 334 4.98 -30.86 -12.81
CA LYS A 334 5.38 -31.41 -11.52
C LYS A 334 6.19 -30.31 -10.83
N PRO A 335 5.79 -29.90 -9.62
CA PRO A 335 6.62 -28.99 -8.85
C PRO A 335 8.02 -29.64 -8.74
N ASP A 336 9.02 -28.92 -9.16
CA ASP A 336 10.41 -29.33 -8.97
C ASP A 336 10.62 -29.51 -7.46
N ALA A 337 11.02 -30.70 -7.03
CA ALA A 337 11.27 -30.99 -5.63
C ALA A 337 12.32 -30.04 -5.02
N ALA A 338 13.23 -29.53 -5.85
CA ALA A 338 14.21 -28.53 -5.49
C ALA A 338 13.58 -27.14 -5.17
N LEU A 339 12.35 -26.87 -5.60
CA LEU A 339 11.64 -25.63 -5.28
C LEU A 339 10.87 -25.69 -3.96
N LYS A 340 10.98 -26.78 -3.18
CA LYS A 340 10.34 -26.91 -1.87
C LYS A 340 11.10 -26.20 -0.76
N GLU A 341 12.38 -25.92 -0.95
CA GLU A 341 13.20 -25.16 -0.01
C GLU A 341 13.34 -23.72 -0.53
N GLU A 342 12.83 -22.78 0.22
CA GLU A 342 12.74 -21.35 -0.12
C GLU A 342 14.11 -20.74 -0.46
N ASN A 343 15.14 -21.09 0.31
CA ASN A 343 16.53 -20.64 0.05
C ASN A 343 17.09 -21.16 -1.27
N THR A 344 16.77 -22.41 -1.63
CA THR A 344 17.21 -23.02 -2.90
C THR A 344 16.52 -22.37 -4.08
N MET A 345 15.21 -22.05 -3.95
CA MET A 345 14.44 -21.33 -4.95
C MET A 345 15.01 -19.92 -5.17
N LEU A 346 15.26 -19.18 -4.09
CA LEU A 346 15.81 -17.82 -4.16
C LEU A 346 17.17 -17.80 -4.84
N SER A 347 18.09 -18.71 -4.45
CA SER A 347 19.43 -18.80 -5.02
C SER A 347 19.40 -19.14 -6.52
N ARG A 348 18.46 -20.00 -6.93
CA ARG A 348 18.26 -20.34 -8.34
C ARG A 348 17.72 -19.15 -9.13
N LEU A 349 16.69 -18.46 -8.61
CA LEU A 349 16.13 -17.26 -9.25
C LEU A 349 17.17 -16.15 -9.38
N GLN A 350 17.97 -15.91 -8.34
CA GLN A 350 19.06 -14.92 -8.39
C GLN A 350 20.08 -15.23 -9.49
N LYS A 351 20.35 -16.51 -9.77
CA LYS A 351 21.26 -16.93 -10.84
C LYS A 351 20.62 -16.83 -12.23
N GLU A 352 19.37 -17.28 -12.36
CA GLU A 352 18.67 -17.33 -13.64
C GLU A 352 18.28 -15.93 -14.14
N ILE A 353 17.93 -15.00 -13.24
CA ILE A 353 17.55 -13.64 -13.59
C ILE A 353 18.67 -12.87 -14.31
N LEU A 354 19.94 -13.23 -14.08
CA LEU A 354 21.10 -12.59 -14.72
C LEU A 354 21.15 -12.81 -16.24
N THR A 355 20.37 -13.76 -16.77
CA THR A 355 20.28 -14.02 -18.21
C THR A 355 19.50 -12.91 -18.93
N ASP A 356 18.46 -12.39 -18.30
CA ASP A 356 17.50 -11.49 -18.93
C ASP A 356 17.49 -10.08 -18.33
N PHE A 357 18.06 -9.92 -17.12
CA PHE A 357 18.05 -8.66 -16.37
C PHE A 357 19.44 -8.26 -15.89
N PRO A 358 19.70 -6.98 -15.66
CA PRO A 358 20.91 -6.52 -14.97
C PRO A 358 21.05 -7.17 -13.59
N ALA A 359 22.28 -7.33 -13.12
CA ALA A 359 22.55 -7.88 -11.80
C ALA A 359 21.78 -7.08 -10.72
N PRO A 360 20.97 -7.76 -9.86
CA PRO A 360 20.31 -7.10 -8.76
C PRO A 360 21.35 -6.52 -7.78
N PRO A 361 21.01 -5.46 -7.03
CA PRO A 361 21.85 -4.98 -5.96
C PRO A 361 22.18 -6.13 -4.99
N GLN A 362 23.42 -6.16 -4.52
CA GLN A 362 23.80 -7.09 -3.45
C GLN A 362 23.16 -6.60 -2.14
N THR A 363 22.06 -7.23 -1.74
CA THR A 363 21.35 -6.98 -0.50
C THR A 363 21.19 -8.28 0.27
N GLU A 364 21.27 -8.22 1.59
CA GLU A 364 20.84 -9.34 2.42
C GLU A 364 19.32 -9.52 2.25
N VAL A 365 18.91 -10.74 1.95
CA VAL A 365 17.50 -11.12 1.81
C VAL A 365 17.17 -12.04 2.96
N GLU A 366 16.23 -11.63 3.80
CA GLU A 366 15.65 -12.44 4.86
C GLU A 366 14.30 -12.99 4.39
N ILE A 367 14.14 -14.31 4.45
CA ILE A 367 12.89 -14.97 4.11
C ILE A 367 12.09 -15.15 5.39
N CYS A 368 10.96 -14.46 5.50
CA CYS A 368 10.02 -14.59 6.61
C CYS A 368 8.83 -15.43 6.17
N GLN A 369 8.49 -16.47 6.93
CA GLN A 369 7.22 -17.18 6.76
C GLN A 369 6.10 -16.36 7.38
N ILE A 370 5.20 -15.87 6.54
CA ILE A 370 3.98 -15.21 6.98
C ILE A 370 2.98 -16.31 7.33
N GLY A 371 2.58 -16.39 8.61
CA GLY A 371 1.55 -17.30 9.06
C GLY A 371 0.28 -17.12 8.24
N ARG A 372 -0.48 -18.21 7.99
CA ARG A 372 -1.77 -18.13 7.32
C ARG A 372 -2.68 -17.23 8.16
N ALA A 373 -2.94 -16.01 7.71
CA ALA A 373 -4.10 -15.28 8.16
C ALA A 373 -5.32 -16.08 7.68
N HIS A 374 -6.06 -16.66 8.61
CA HIS A 374 -7.36 -17.23 8.30
C HIS A 374 -8.28 -16.04 7.96
N VAL A 375 -8.56 -15.88 6.68
CA VAL A 375 -9.65 -15.04 6.16
C VAL A 375 -10.87 -15.95 6.03
#